data_e48ba72ea785568e0e39bdc6dc31e1e6
#
_entry.id   e48ba72ea785568e0e39bdc6dc31e1e6
#
_cell.length_a   1.000
_cell.length_b   1.000
_cell.length_c   1.000
_cell.angle_alpha   90.00
_cell.angle_beta   90.00
_cell.angle_gamma   90.00
#
_symmetry.space_group_name_H-M   'P 1'
#
loop_
_entity.id
_entity.type
_entity.pdbx_description
1 polymer ?
#
loop_
_entity_poly.entity_id
_entity_poly.type
_entity_poly.pdbx_seq_one_letter_code
_entity_poly.pdbx_strand_id
1 'polypeptide(L)'
;MTDDERQKVALFRYGIIAPAISGLDETTTSLQGFFRDASTKVYKNPRGEDTKVAAATIEKWFYYYNSGGFDALLPKRRSDTGKHRKIDVDIQEQILFLKKEYPKLPATLIHQKLIENGTIQPKEISLSTINRFINKMKREQQFCPNKDMRRYERERINEVW
;
A
#
# COMPACT_ATOMS: atom_id res chain seq x y z
N MET A 1 -1.37 -5.44 -4.04
CA MET A 1 -1.28 -6.90 -4.11
C MET A 1 -2.69 -7.44 -3.95
N THR A 2 -3.21 -8.08 -4.99
CA THR A 2 -4.53 -8.72 -5.02
C THR A 2 -4.53 -10.02 -4.22
N ASP A 3 -5.71 -10.57 -3.91
CA ASP A 3 -5.77 -11.85 -3.18
C ASP A 3 -5.23 -13.00 -4.03
N ASP A 4 -5.45 -12.96 -5.34
CA ASP A 4 -4.89 -13.92 -6.29
C ASP A 4 -3.35 -13.90 -6.30
N GLU A 5 -2.74 -12.71 -6.32
CA GLU A 5 -1.28 -12.57 -6.20
C GLU A 5 -0.74 -13.11 -4.87
N ARG A 6 -1.50 -12.92 -3.78
CA ARG A 6 -1.11 -13.45 -2.46
C ARG A 6 -1.15 -14.97 -2.44
N GLN A 7 -2.17 -15.57 -3.04
CA GLN A 7 -2.27 -17.03 -3.17
C GLN A 7 -1.14 -17.59 -4.02
N LYS A 8 -0.80 -16.97 -5.15
CA LYS A 8 0.34 -17.38 -5.98
C LYS A 8 1.66 -17.36 -5.20
N VAL A 9 1.87 -16.37 -4.35
CA VAL A 9 3.05 -16.31 -3.48
C VAL A 9 3.02 -17.41 -2.41
N ALA A 10 1.87 -17.70 -1.81
CA ALA A 10 1.75 -18.79 -0.83
C ALA A 10 1.98 -20.16 -1.47
N LEU A 11 1.45 -20.40 -2.67
CA LEU A 11 1.69 -21.63 -3.43
C LEU A 11 3.18 -21.79 -3.80
N PHE A 12 3.84 -20.71 -4.21
CA PHE A 12 5.29 -20.71 -4.45
C PHE A 12 6.08 -21.11 -3.20
N ARG A 13 5.76 -20.53 -2.05
CA ARG A 13 6.40 -20.87 -0.76
C ARG A 13 6.14 -22.31 -0.36
N TYR A 14 4.89 -22.76 -0.51
CA TYR A 14 4.49 -24.13 -0.21
C TYR A 14 5.22 -25.12 -1.12
N GLY A 15 5.30 -24.88 -2.41
CA GLY A 15 6.00 -25.76 -3.37
C GLY A 15 7.47 -25.98 -3.01
N ILE A 16 8.15 -24.98 -2.42
CA ILE A 16 9.53 -25.12 -1.98
C ILE A 16 9.66 -25.98 -0.71
N ILE A 17 8.71 -25.88 0.22
CA ILE A 17 8.76 -26.59 1.51
C ILE A 17 8.02 -27.93 1.49
N ALA A 18 7.21 -28.20 0.46
CA ALA A 18 6.39 -29.40 0.35
C ALA A 18 7.18 -30.71 0.55
N PRO A 19 8.39 -30.89 -0.01
CA PRO A 19 9.16 -32.10 0.24
C PRO A 19 9.50 -32.32 1.72
N ALA A 20 9.78 -31.27 2.46
CA ALA A 20 10.05 -31.36 3.89
C ALA A 20 8.81 -31.67 4.74
N ILE A 21 7.60 -31.34 4.23
CA ILE A 21 6.32 -31.62 4.90
C ILE A 21 5.87 -33.07 4.63
N SER A 22 6.05 -33.56 3.40
CA SER A 22 5.65 -34.90 2.98
C SER A 22 6.55 -36.03 3.53
N GLY A 23 7.61 -35.67 4.23
CA GLY A 23 8.66 -36.55 4.66
C GLY A 23 9.91 -36.38 3.79
N LEU A 24 11.07 -36.36 4.43
CA LEU A 24 12.34 -36.23 3.72
C LEU A 24 12.59 -37.49 2.92
N ASP A 25 13.05 -37.33 1.69
CA ASP A 25 13.51 -38.48 0.86
C ASP A 25 14.66 -39.21 1.56
N GLU A 26 14.86 -40.51 1.22
CA GLU A 26 15.92 -41.35 1.79
C GLU A 26 17.33 -40.75 1.68
N THR A 27 17.53 -39.80 0.76
CA THR A 27 18.79 -39.11 0.53
C THR A 27 19.01 -37.90 1.45
N THR A 28 17.95 -37.39 2.08
CA THR A 28 18.01 -36.15 2.92
C THR A 28 17.84 -36.52 4.39
N THR A 29 18.96 -36.66 5.10
CA THR A 29 18.99 -37.18 6.47
C THR A 29 18.56 -36.16 7.54
N SER A 30 18.44 -34.88 7.20
CA SER A 30 18.04 -33.84 8.17
C SER A 30 17.32 -32.64 7.53
N LEU A 31 16.42 -32.00 8.29
CA LEU A 31 15.75 -30.75 7.87
C LEU A 31 16.73 -29.65 7.49
N GLN A 32 17.84 -29.54 8.22
CA GLN A 32 18.85 -28.53 7.91
C GLN A 32 19.57 -28.82 6.58
N GLY A 33 19.83 -30.11 6.30
CA GLY A 33 20.35 -30.53 4.99
C GLY A 33 19.40 -30.11 3.87
N PHE A 34 18.12 -30.45 4.01
CA PHE A 34 17.08 -30.02 3.07
C PHE A 34 17.09 -28.51 2.81
N PHE A 35 17.12 -27.67 3.85
CA PHE A 35 17.11 -26.22 3.67
C PHE A 35 18.35 -25.69 2.93
N ARG A 36 19.51 -26.29 3.17
CA ARG A 36 20.74 -25.96 2.42
C ARG A 36 20.61 -26.36 0.94
N ASP A 37 20.20 -27.58 0.67
CA ASP A 37 20.07 -28.09 -0.69
C ASP A 37 19.00 -27.32 -1.47
N ALA A 38 17.87 -27.02 -0.85
CA ALA A 38 16.83 -26.20 -1.43
C ALA A 38 17.31 -24.79 -1.75
N SER A 39 18.22 -24.23 -0.95
CA SER A 39 18.76 -22.88 -1.19
C SER A 39 19.70 -22.80 -2.40
N THR A 40 20.27 -23.90 -2.85
CA THR A 40 21.12 -23.95 -4.05
C THR A 40 20.32 -23.96 -5.35
N LYS A 41 19.05 -24.37 -5.28
CA LYS A 41 18.17 -24.49 -6.45
C LYS A 41 17.67 -23.11 -6.91
N VAL A 42 17.39 -23.03 -8.21
CA VAL A 42 16.75 -21.86 -8.81
C VAL A 42 15.26 -22.16 -8.96
N TYR A 43 14.42 -21.24 -8.52
CA TYR A 43 12.97 -21.34 -8.57
C TYR A 43 12.39 -20.24 -9.43
N LYS A 44 11.30 -20.50 -10.13
CA LYS A 44 10.53 -19.44 -10.79
C LYS A 44 9.58 -18.80 -9.79
N ASN A 45 9.76 -17.52 -9.55
CA ASN A 45 8.88 -16.76 -8.67
C ASN A 45 7.48 -16.56 -9.32
N PRO A 46 6.45 -16.10 -8.60
CA PRO A 46 5.12 -15.87 -9.15
C PRO A 46 5.05 -14.87 -10.31
N ARG A 47 6.14 -14.13 -10.57
CA ARG A 47 6.27 -13.21 -11.71
C ARG A 47 6.97 -13.86 -12.92
N GLY A 48 7.41 -15.13 -12.78
CA GLY A 48 8.10 -15.86 -13.84
C GLY A 48 9.62 -15.63 -13.88
N GLU A 49 10.19 -14.88 -12.95
CA GLU A 49 11.62 -14.61 -12.87
C GLU A 49 12.35 -15.70 -12.08
N ASP A 50 13.57 -16.01 -12.50
CA ASP A 50 14.43 -16.95 -11.80
C ASP A 50 14.97 -16.33 -10.50
N THR A 51 14.76 -17.02 -9.38
CA THR A 51 15.18 -16.53 -8.06
C THR A 51 15.77 -17.65 -7.20
N LYS A 52 16.75 -17.31 -6.37
CA LYS A 52 17.28 -18.18 -5.32
C LYS A 52 16.72 -17.74 -3.97
N VAL A 53 16.39 -18.71 -3.13
CA VAL A 53 15.83 -18.45 -1.80
C VAL A 53 16.83 -18.90 -0.76
N ALA A 54 17.19 -18.03 0.17
CA ALA A 54 18.11 -18.37 1.26
C ALA A 54 17.54 -19.47 2.19
N ALA A 55 18.39 -20.36 2.68
CA ALA A 55 18.03 -21.46 3.57
C ALA A 55 17.22 -21.00 4.79
N ALA A 56 17.63 -19.92 5.45
CA ALA A 56 16.90 -19.33 6.57
C ALA A 56 15.48 -18.85 6.22
N THR A 57 15.24 -18.45 4.96
CA THR A 57 13.90 -18.06 4.50
C THR A 57 13.01 -19.29 4.29
N ILE A 58 13.58 -20.38 3.74
CA ILE A 58 12.88 -21.65 3.53
C ILE A 58 12.50 -22.26 4.88
N GLU A 59 13.45 -22.27 5.81
CA GLU A 59 13.26 -22.70 7.19
C GLU A 59 12.13 -21.94 7.87
N LYS A 60 12.13 -20.61 7.74
CA LYS A 60 11.08 -19.75 8.30
C LYS A 60 9.69 -20.07 7.71
N TRP A 61 9.59 -20.34 6.41
CA TRP A 61 8.33 -20.75 5.79
C TRP A 61 7.86 -22.11 6.28
N PHE A 62 8.76 -23.04 6.49
CA PHE A 62 8.46 -24.36 7.06
C PHE A 62 7.85 -24.24 8.47
N TYR A 63 8.47 -23.44 9.34
CA TYR A 63 7.91 -23.20 10.68
C TYR A 63 6.58 -22.42 10.65
N TYR A 64 6.41 -21.49 9.73
CA TYR A 64 5.12 -20.82 9.56
C TYR A 64 4.03 -21.79 9.15
N TYR A 65 4.31 -22.69 8.23
CA TYR A 65 3.37 -23.71 7.80
C TYR A 65 2.99 -24.64 8.97
N ASN A 66 3.97 -25.11 9.73
CA ASN A 66 3.73 -26.00 10.89
C ASN A 66 2.91 -25.32 12.00
N SER A 67 3.02 -24.01 12.16
CA SER A 67 2.29 -23.27 13.19
C SER A 67 0.88 -22.83 12.80
N GLY A 68 0.62 -22.56 11.53
CA GLY A 68 -0.63 -21.99 11.08
C GLY A 68 -1.10 -22.46 9.70
N GLY A 69 -0.56 -23.56 9.20
CA GLY A 69 -0.97 -24.15 7.93
C GLY A 69 -0.65 -23.25 6.72
N PHE A 70 -1.38 -23.50 5.64
CA PHE A 70 -1.19 -22.76 4.39
C PHE A 70 -1.44 -21.26 4.52
N ASP A 71 -2.38 -20.86 5.39
CA ASP A 71 -2.73 -19.45 5.60
C ASP A 71 -1.56 -18.63 6.18
N ALA A 72 -0.70 -19.27 6.97
CA ALA A 72 0.49 -18.62 7.52
C ALA A 72 1.55 -18.29 6.44
N LEU A 73 1.48 -18.96 5.28
CA LEU A 73 2.33 -18.65 4.12
C LEU A 73 1.84 -17.45 3.31
N LEU A 74 0.60 -17.00 3.49
CA LEU A 74 0.08 -15.83 2.80
C LEU A 74 0.86 -14.56 3.23
N PRO A 75 1.28 -13.70 2.28
CA PRO A 75 1.85 -12.42 2.62
C PRO A 75 0.88 -11.59 3.46
N LYS A 76 1.32 -11.12 4.63
CA LYS A 76 0.48 -10.27 5.48
C LYS A 76 0.20 -8.94 4.78
N ARG A 77 -1.05 -8.49 4.81
CA ARG A 77 -1.41 -7.14 4.40
C ARG A 77 -0.83 -6.15 5.39
N ARG A 78 -0.33 -5.02 4.90
CA ARG A 78 0.05 -3.93 5.79
C ARG A 78 -1.20 -3.40 6.48
N SER A 79 -1.19 -3.36 7.81
CA SER A 79 -2.31 -2.86 8.63
C SER A 79 -2.50 -1.34 8.53
N ASP A 80 -1.46 -0.62 8.04
CA ASP A 80 -1.44 0.83 7.91
C ASP A 80 -1.82 1.32 6.50
N THR A 81 -2.24 0.41 5.60
CA THR A 81 -2.64 0.78 4.24
C THR A 81 -3.85 1.71 4.29
N GLY A 82 -3.67 2.92 3.79
CA GLY A 82 -4.73 3.93 3.72
C GLY A 82 -4.89 4.81 4.97
N LYS A 83 -4.21 4.51 6.07
CA LYS A 83 -4.22 5.37 7.26
C LYS A 83 -3.15 6.46 7.14
N HIS A 84 -3.54 7.69 7.45
CA HIS A 84 -2.60 8.81 7.53
C HIS A 84 -2.00 8.86 8.92
N ARG A 85 -0.72 8.46 9.08
CA ARG A 85 -0.05 8.41 10.39
C ARG A 85 0.11 9.77 11.08
N LYS A 86 0.22 10.84 10.29
CA LYS A 86 0.51 12.20 10.79
C LYS A 86 -0.69 13.13 10.76
N ILE A 87 -1.79 12.74 10.13
CA ILE A 87 -2.99 13.56 10.04
C ILE A 87 -4.05 12.87 10.88
N ASP A 88 -4.30 13.41 12.05
CA ASP A 88 -5.32 12.93 12.95
C ASP A 88 -6.73 13.23 12.43
N VAL A 89 -7.75 12.62 12.99
CA VAL A 89 -9.15 12.74 12.54
C VAL A 89 -9.59 14.21 12.55
N ASP A 90 -9.28 14.93 13.62
CA ASP A 90 -9.64 16.35 13.77
C ASP A 90 -9.02 17.23 12.67
N ILE A 91 -7.75 16.94 12.32
CA ILE A 91 -7.05 17.65 11.24
C ILE A 91 -7.65 17.30 9.87
N GLN A 92 -8.04 16.03 9.67
CA GLN A 92 -8.72 15.60 8.45
C GLN A 92 -10.04 16.35 8.27
N GLU A 93 -10.87 16.42 9.30
CA GLU A 93 -12.16 17.13 9.28
C GLU A 93 -11.99 18.62 8.98
N GLN A 94 -11.01 19.27 9.57
CA GLN A 94 -10.72 20.67 9.29
C GLN A 94 -10.27 20.92 7.85
N ILE A 95 -9.40 20.03 7.30
CA ILE A 95 -9.00 20.12 5.89
C ILE A 95 -10.21 19.91 4.98
N LEU A 96 -11.08 18.94 5.30
CA LEU A 96 -12.30 18.66 4.56
C LEU A 96 -13.26 19.87 4.60
N PHE A 97 -13.47 20.45 5.77
CA PHE A 97 -14.28 21.63 5.96
C PHE A 97 -13.76 22.81 5.12
N LEU A 98 -12.46 23.13 5.23
CA LEU A 98 -11.87 24.22 4.44
C LEU A 98 -11.95 23.97 2.93
N LYS A 99 -11.86 22.73 2.49
CA LYS A 99 -12.01 22.38 1.07
C LYS A 99 -13.46 22.43 0.58
N LYS A 100 -14.42 22.15 1.44
CA LYS A 100 -15.84 22.26 1.14
C LYS A 100 -16.27 23.73 1.03
N GLU A 101 -15.84 24.57 1.96
CA GLU A 101 -16.10 26.00 1.97
C GLU A 101 -15.39 26.72 0.81
N TYR A 102 -14.13 26.34 0.58
CA TYR A 102 -13.27 27.00 -0.41
C TYR A 102 -12.63 25.97 -1.35
N PRO A 103 -13.34 25.46 -2.36
CA PRO A 103 -12.85 24.39 -3.25
C PRO A 103 -11.54 24.71 -3.97
N LYS A 104 -11.34 26.02 -4.29
CA LYS A 104 -10.14 26.51 -5.00
C LYS A 104 -8.95 26.80 -4.08
N LEU A 105 -9.12 26.71 -2.75
CA LEU A 105 -8.05 27.06 -1.80
C LEU A 105 -6.83 26.14 -1.99
N PRO A 106 -5.62 26.68 -2.22
CA PRO A 106 -4.41 25.86 -2.37
C PRO A 106 -4.00 25.24 -1.04
N ALA A 107 -3.30 24.10 -1.09
CA ALA A 107 -2.86 23.37 0.10
C ALA A 107 -1.90 24.18 0.98
N THR A 108 -1.17 25.13 0.41
CA THR A 108 -0.30 26.08 1.14
C THR A 108 -1.10 26.94 2.12
N LEU A 109 -2.20 27.52 1.65
CA LEU A 109 -3.07 28.35 2.49
C LEU A 109 -3.84 27.52 3.52
N ILE A 110 -4.22 26.27 3.18
CA ILE A 110 -4.81 25.34 4.15
C ILE A 110 -3.81 25.05 5.27
N HIS A 111 -2.56 24.73 4.93
CA HIS A 111 -1.51 24.49 5.90
C HIS A 111 -1.28 25.68 6.81
N GLN A 112 -1.22 26.89 6.23
CA GLN A 112 -1.05 28.14 6.98
C GLN A 112 -2.23 28.38 7.93
N LYS A 113 -3.47 28.23 7.48
CA LYS A 113 -4.68 28.36 8.32
C LYS A 113 -4.72 27.36 9.47
N LEU A 114 -4.29 26.11 9.25
CA LEU A 114 -4.20 25.11 10.31
C LEU A 114 -3.18 25.49 11.40
N ILE A 115 -2.07 26.14 11.01
CA ILE A 115 -1.09 26.68 11.95
C ILE A 115 -1.65 27.90 12.69
N GLU A 116 -2.27 28.84 11.99
CA GLU A 116 -2.89 30.05 12.56
C GLU A 116 -4.00 29.70 13.56
N ASN A 117 -4.79 28.67 13.26
CA ASN A 117 -5.84 28.17 14.16
C ASN A 117 -5.28 27.34 15.34
N GLY A 118 -3.97 27.11 15.38
CA GLY A 118 -3.35 26.31 16.44
C GLY A 118 -3.65 24.81 16.37
N THR A 119 -4.23 24.33 15.28
CA THR A 119 -4.57 22.90 15.10
C THR A 119 -3.32 22.06 14.88
N ILE A 120 -2.29 22.61 14.24
CA ILE A 120 -1.00 21.98 14.00
C ILE A 120 0.14 22.90 14.40
N GLN A 121 1.23 22.34 14.93
CA GLN A 121 2.43 23.12 15.18
C GLN A 121 3.27 23.27 13.90
N PRO A 122 4.02 24.38 13.76
CA PRO A 122 4.97 24.54 12.67
C PRO A 122 5.95 23.35 12.63
N LYS A 123 6.13 22.73 11.48
CA LYS A 123 6.97 21.53 11.22
C LYS A 123 6.39 20.17 11.66
N GLU A 124 5.27 20.12 12.35
CA GLU A 124 4.63 18.85 12.73
C GLU A 124 4.14 18.08 11.50
N ILE A 125 3.41 18.76 10.64
CA ILE A 125 2.89 18.19 9.38
C ILE A 125 3.46 18.99 8.21
N SER A 126 4.10 18.29 7.28
CA SER A 126 4.64 18.93 6.08
C SER A 126 3.52 19.24 5.06
N LEU A 127 3.71 20.31 4.29
CA LEU A 127 2.84 20.67 3.17
C LEU A 127 2.63 19.50 2.20
N SER A 128 3.67 18.68 1.96
CA SER A 128 3.60 17.50 1.11
C SER A 128 2.61 16.46 1.65
N THR A 129 2.51 16.32 2.98
CA THR A 129 1.56 15.40 3.62
C THR A 129 0.12 15.87 3.41
N ILE A 130 -0.15 17.17 3.56
CA ILE A 130 -1.46 17.77 3.30
C ILE A 130 -1.83 17.64 1.82
N ASN A 131 -0.90 17.90 0.90
CA ASN A 131 -1.13 17.71 -0.53
C ASN A 131 -1.49 16.26 -0.88
N ARG A 132 -0.78 15.28 -0.31
CA ARG A 132 -1.08 13.85 -0.52
C ARG A 132 -2.48 13.50 -0.01
N PHE A 133 -2.86 14.02 1.15
CA PHE A 133 -4.20 13.84 1.71
C PHE A 133 -5.27 14.41 0.79
N ILE A 134 -5.15 15.68 0.39
CA ILE A 134 -6.10 16.36 -0.51
C ILE A 134 -6.22 15.62 -1.85
N ASN A 135 -5.10 15.18 -2.43
CA ASN A 135 -5.11 14.44 -3.69
C ASN A 135 -5.74 13.05 -3.56
N LYS A 136 -5.61 12.39 -2.41
CA LYS A 136 -6.31 11.15 -2.11
C LYS A 136 -7.81 11.39 -2.06
N MET A 137 -8.25 12.40 -1.29
CA MET A 137 -9.67 12.76 -1.18
C MET A 137 -10.31 13.13 -2.51
N LYS A 138 -9.57 13.82 -3.40
CA LYS A 138 -10.02 14.09 -4.77
C LYS A 138 -10.25 12.83 -5.58
N ARG A 139 -9.38 11.82 -5.46
CA ARG A 139 -9.54 10.53 -6.16
C ARG A 139 -10.73 9.74 -5.62
N GLU A 140 -10.99 9.81 -4.32
CA GLU A 140 -12.12 9.16 -3.65
C GLU A 140 -13.44 9.94 -3.84
N GLN A 141 -13.46 10.95 -4.72
CA GLN A 141 -14.62 11.80 -5.08
C GLN A 141 -15.28 12.52 -3.88
N GLN A 142 -14.57 12.62 -2.75
CA GLN A 142 -15.06 13.39 -1.60
C GLN A 142 -15.10 14.91 -1.89
N PHE A 143 -14.38 15.34 -2.93
CA PHE A 143 -14.47 16.69 -3.51
C PHE A 143 -14.73 16.56 -5.01
N CYS A 144 -15.97 16.68 -5.43
CA CYS A 144 -16.26 17.04 -6.80
C CYS A 144 -15.91 18.54 -6.96
N PRO A 145 -14.87 18.92 -7.71
CA PRO A 145 -14.82 20.27 -8.18
C PRO A 145 -16.08 20.48 -9.04
N ASN A 146 -16.87 21.48 -8.69
CA ASN A 146 -18.04 21.85 -9.47
C ASN A 146 -17.61 21.94 -10.95
N LYS A 147 -18.10 21.03 -11.77
CA LYS A 147 -17.79 20.98 -13.20
C LYS A 147 -18.41 22.16 -13.99
N ASP A 148 -19.12 23.04 -13.30
CA ASP A 148 -19.78 24.22 -13.86
C ASP A 148 -18.86 25.44 -14.03
N MET A 149 -17.60 25.21 -14.35
CA MET A 149 -16.87 26.25 -15.06
C MET A 149 -17.12 26.06 -16.56
N ARG A 150 -18.33 26.38 -16.97
CA ARG A 150 -18.59 26.62 -18.40
C ARG A 150 -17.59 27.70 -18.81
N ARG A 151 -16.70 27.34 -19.72
CA ARG A 151 -15.99 28.36 -20.49
C ARG A 151 -17.08 29.22 -21.09
N TYR A 152 -17.01 30.52 -20.84
CA TYR A 152 -17.88 31.47 -21.52
C TYR A 152 -17.46 31.47 -22.99
N GLU A 153 -18.10 30.62 -23.79
CA GLU A 153 -17.92 30.60 -25.24
C GLU A 153 -18.89 31.62 -25.82
N ARG A 154 -18.34 32.63 -26.41
CA ARG A 154 -19.15 33.63 -27.17
C ARG A 154 -19.60 32.93 -28.47
N GLU A 155 -20.89 32.87 -28.67
CA GLU A 155 -21.44 32.31 -29.91
C GLU A 155 -21.19 33.22 -31.12
N ARG A 156 -20.98 34.53 -30.90
CA ARG A 156 -20.72 35.50 -31.96
C ARG A 156 -19.64 36.49 -31.57
N ILE A 157 -18.84 36.92 -32.54
CA ILE A 157 -17.85 38.02 -32.39
C ILE A 157 -18.64 39.31 -32.15
N ASN A 158 -18.33 40.08 -31.11
CA ASN A 158 -18.99 41.37 -30.75
C ASN A 158 -20.36 41.26 -30.05
N GLU A 159 -20.64 40.25 -29.28
CA GLU A 159 -21.88 40.12 -28.51
C GLU A 159 -21.96 40.99 -27.24
N VAL A 160 -20.93 41.79 -26.97
CA VAL A 160 -20.83 42.65 -25.78
C VAL A 160 -20.60 44.07 -26.21
N TRP A 161 -21.73 44.83 -26.43
CA TRP A 161 -21.80 46.27 -26.36
C TRP A 161 -23.09 46.69 -25.67
#